data_4de5ec58015efdd7cb27707817a6458b
#
_entry.id   4de5ec58015efdd7cb27707817a6458b
#
_cell.length_a   1.000
_cell.length_b   1.000
_cell.length_c   1.000
_cell.angle_alpha   90.00
_cell.angle_beta   90.00
_cell.angle_gamma   90.00
#
_symmetry.space_group_name_H-M   'P 1'
#
loop_
_entity.id
_entity.type
_entity.pdbx_description
1 polymer ?
#
loop_
_entity_poly.entity_id
_entity_poly.type
_entity_poly.pdbx_seq_one_letter_code
_entity_poly.pdbx_strand_id
1 'polypeptide(L)'
;NIVAQPTEHQQEMVKALSERASLVHSGTVDPSQDNMLKITSDGRKLGLDQRIVNQMLPDEPGTKVNQCVDNIMQIWRDGEADKLTQLVFCDISTPQAKAPASKAAKTLDNPLLHALESTVPLPEQEPAFTVYDDIRQKLIAQGMPADQIAFIHEANTEVRKKELFSKVRTGQVRVLMGSTAKMGAGTNVQDRLMALHDLDCPWRPGDLAQRKGRIERQGNQN
;
A
#
# COMPACT_ATOMS: atom_id res chain seq x y z
N ASN A 1 0.90 -18.29 9.37
CA ASN A 1 -0.01 -17.15 9.26
C ASN A 1 0.03 -16.35 10.55
N ILE A 2 0.19 -15.04 10.40
CA ILE A 2 0.14 -14.10 11.51
C ILE A 2 -1.28 -13.51 11.53
N VAL A 3 -1.94 -13.57 12.67
CA VAL A 3 -3.31 -13.09 12.83
C VAL A 3 -3.29 -11.86 13.74
N ALA A 4 -3.62 -10.70 13.14
CA ALA A 4 -3.84 -9.47 13.91
C ALA A 4 -5.24 -9.51 14.54
N GLN A 5 -5.35 -9.08 15.78
CA GLN A 5 -6.66 -8.89 16.42
C GLN A 5 -7.27 -7.57 15.95
N PRO A 6 -8.58 -7.52 15.69
CA PRO A 6 -9.23 -6.28 15.28
C PRO A 6 -9.26 -5.28 16.45
N THR A 7 -9.02 -4.01 16.14
CA THR A 7 -9.18 -2.92 17.12
C THR A 7 -10.66 -2.69 17.46
N GLU A 8 -10.94 -1.96 18.54
CA GLU A 8 -12.32 -1.59 18.90
C GLU A 8 -12.98 -0.79 17.76
N HIS A 9 -12.26 0.17 17.18
CA HIS A 9 -12.73 0.96 16.04
C HIS A 9 -13.05 0.09 14.84
N GLN A 10 -12.20 -0.89 14.52
CA GLN A 10 -12.49 -1.84 13.45
C GLN A 10 -13.75 -2.66 13.71
N GLN A 11 -13.97 -3.11 14.93
CA GLN A 11 -15.18 -3.86 15.29
C GLN A 11 -16.45 -3.01 15.13
N GLU A 12 -16.43 -1.74 15.56
CA GLU A 12 -17.54 -0.81 15.37
C GLU A 12 -17.82 -0.54 13.87
N MET A 13 -16.77 -0.30 13.09
CA MET A 13 -16.90 -0.06 11.66
C MET A 13 -17.42 -1.30 10.91
N VAL A 14 -17.07 -2.52 11.34
CA VAL A 14 -17.65 -3.75 10.77
C VAL A 14 -19.14 -3.85 11.05
N LYS A 15 -19.62 -3.44 12.23
CA LYS A 15 -21.06 -3.37 12.51
C LYS A 15 -21.77 -2.42 11.55
N ALA A 16 -21.21 -1.21 11.37
CA ALA A 16 -21.75 -0.23 10.41
C ALA A 16 -21.77 -0.76 8.96
N LEU A 17 -20.73 -1.49 8.53
CA LEU A 17 -20.71 -2.14 7.22
C LEU A 17 -21.80 -3.21 7.09
N SER A 18 -22.07 -3.98 8.17
CA SER A 18 -23.13 -5.00 8.19
C SER A 18 -24.52 -4.37 8.08
N GLU A 19 -24.74 -3.26 8.76
CA GLU A 19 -26.00 -2.48 8.67
C GLU A 19 -26.20 -1.96 7.25
N ARG A 20 -25.17 -1.35 6.64
CA ARG A 20 -25.19 -0.91 5.24
C ARG A 20 -25.51 -2.06 4.28
N ALA A 21 -24.91 -3.22 4.48
CA ALA A 21 -25.16 -4.42 3.67
C ALA A 21 -26.62 -4.88 3.77
N SER A 22 -27.22 -4.84 4.97
CA SER A 22 -28.62 -5.16 5.19
C SER A 22 -29.56 -4.20 4.47
N LEU A 23 -29.27 -2.90 4.50
CA LEU A 23 -30.04 -1.87 3.81
C LEU A 23 -29.97 -2.02 2.28
N VAL A 24 -28.79 -2.31 1.74
CA VAL A 24 -28.63 -2.60 0.31
C VAL A 24 -29.38 -3.87 -0.08
N HIS A 25 -29.32 -4.92 0.75
CA HIS A 25 -29.98 -6.19 0.48
C HIS A 25 -31.53 -6.04 0.50
N SER A 26 -32.06 -5.19 1.38
CA SER A 26 -33.51 -4.88 1.44
C SER A 26 -34.01 -3.99 0.31
N GLY A 27 -33.12 -3.45 -0.52
CA GLY A 27 -33.47 -2.54 -1.63
C GLY A 27 -33.89 -1.14 -1.18
N THR A 28 -33.62 -0.76 0.07
CA THR A 28 -33.98 0.55 0.63
C THR A 28 -33.03 1.68 0.22
N VAL A 29 -31.86 1.34 -0.33
CA VAL A 29 -30.82 2.32 -0.71
C VAL A 29 -30.63 2.28 -2.22
N ASP A 30 -30.52 3.46 -2.84
CA ASP A 30 -30.22 3.58 -4.26
C ASP A 30 -28.81 3.01 -4.56
N PRO A 31 -28.67 2.09 -5.54
CA PRO A 31 -27.39 1.48 -5.89
C PRO A 31 -26.29 2.48 -6.29
N SER A 32 -26.65 3.70 -6.71
CA SER A 32 -25.71 4.79 -6.99
C SER A 32 -25.12 5.40 -5.72
N GLN A 33 -25.88 5.42 -4.63
CA GLN A 33 -25.45 5.92 -3.32
C GLN A 33 -24.61 4.89 -2.58
N ASP A 34 -25.13 3.66 -2.43
CA ASP A 34 -24.39 2.56 -1.80
C ASP A 34 -24.74 1.22 -2.47
N ASN A 35 -23.77 0.30 -2.46
CA ASN A 35 -23.90 -1.03 -3.05
C ASN A 35 -22.88 -2.00 -2.47
N MET A 36 -23.09 -3.30 -2.70
CA MET A 36 -22.21 -4.35 -2.16
C MET A 36 -20.76 -4.21 -2.58
N LEU A 37 -20.46 -3.65 -3.76
CA LEU A 37 -19.09 -3.43 -4.23
C LEU A 37 -18.39 -2.34 -3.39
N LYS A 38 -19.06 -1.23 -3.09
CA LYS A 38 -18.55 -0.18 -2.20
C LYS A 38 -18.31 -0.73 -0.81
N ILE A 39 -19.29 -1.44 -0.23
CA ILE A 39 -19.22 -2.02 1.11
C ILE A 39 -18.05 -3.01 1.20
N THR A 40 -17.89 -3.89 0.22
CA THR A 40 -16.78 -4.84 0.17
C THR A 40 -15.43 -4.14 0.04
N SER A 41 -15.36 -3.07 -0.78
CA SER A 41 -14.15 -2.26 -0.92
C SER A 41 -13.77 -1.58 0.39
N ASP A 42 -14.75 -1.00 1.10
CA ASP A 42 -14.53 -0.36 2.39
C ASP A 42 -14.12 -1.38 3.47
N GLY A 43 -14.73 -2.57 3.47
CA GLY A 43 -14.34 -3.66 4.35
C GLY A 43 -12.90 -4.14 4.12
N ARG A 44 -12.45 -4.21 2.86
CA ARG A 44 -11.06 -4.55 2.54
C ARG A 44 -10.07 -3.48 3.00
N LYS A 45 -10.42 -2.19 2.84
CA LYS A 45 -9.60 -1.07 3.35
C LYS A 45 -9.49 -1.12 4.86
N LEU A 46 -10.63 -1.30 5.55
CA LEU A 46 -10.71 -1.44 6.99
C LEU A 46 -9.90 -2.63 7.50
N GLY A 47 -9.97 -3.77 6.83
CA GLY A 47 -9.21 -4.98 7.15
C GLY A 47 -7.71 -4.86 6.90
N LEU A 48 -7.26 -3.86 6.14
CA LEU A 48 -5.85 -3.53 5.97
C LEU A 48 -5.39 -2.56 7.06
N ASP A 49 -5.99 -1.37 7.10
CA ASP A 49 -5.70 -0.34 8.10
C ASP A 49 -6.90 0.61 8.24
N GLN A 50 -7.36 0.83 9.47
CA GLN A 50 -8.48 1.72 9.77
C GLN A 50 -8.25 3.16 9.32
N ARG A 51 -7.00 3.61 9.27
CA ARG A 51 -6.61 4.97 8.86
C ARG A 51 -6.85 5.22 7.36
N ILE A 52 -6.98 4.19 6.53
CA ILE A 52 -7.36 4.34 5.12
C ILE A 52 -8.81 4.83 5.00
N VAL A 53 -9.66 4.44 5.95
CA VAL A 53 -11.08 4.85 5.97
C VAL A 53 -11.24 6.18 6.69
N ASN A 54 -10.52 6.36 7.81
CA ASN A 54 -10.54 7.60 8.59
C ASN A 54 -9.15 7.88 9.15
N GLN A 55 -8.45 8.86 8.58
CA GLN A 55 -7.09 9.24 8.97
C GLN A 55 -6.97 9.79 10.39
N MET A 56 -8.08 10.21 11.01
CA MET A 56 -8.11 10.68 12.40
C MET A 56 -8.02 9.53 13.43
N LEU A 57 -8.16 8.28 12.99
CA LEU A 57 -8.04 7.13 13.88
C LEU A 57 -6.57 6.89 14.25
N PRO A 58 -6.34 6.37 15.49
CA PRO A 58 -4.97 6.13 15.96
C PRO A 58 -4.29 4.98 15.21
N ASP A 59 -2.96 5.03 15.23
CA ASP A 59 -2.12 3.91 14.83
C ASP A 59 -2.00 2.93 16.01
N GLU A 60 -2.82 1.88 16.00
CA GLU A 60 -2.88 0.91 17.09
C GLU A 60 -1.72 -0.10 17.01
N PRO A 61 -1.05 -0.39 18.12
CA PRO A 61 -0.10 -1.48 18.22
C PRO A 61 -0.74 -2.83 17.84
N GLY A 62 0.01 -3.70 17.19
CA GLY A 62 -0.47 -5.04 16.84
C GLY A 62 -1.41 -5.12 15.62
N THR A 63 -1.66 -4.00 14.94
CA THR A 63 -2.34 -4.02 13.65
C THR A 63 -1.55 -4.81 12.60
N LYS A 64 -2.22 -5.23 11.55
CA LYS A 64 -1.60 -5.98 10.44
C LYS A 64 -0.37 -5.27 9.87
N VAL A 65 -0.46 -3.95 9.69
CA VAL A 65 0.65 -3.14 9.18
C VAL A 65 1.82 -3.13 10.15
N ASN A 66 1.57 -2.91 11.46
CA ASN A 66 2.62 -2.89 12.47
C ASN A 66 3.29 -4.25 12.63
N GLN A 67 2.53 -5.35 12.64
CA GLN A 67 3.09 -6.71 12.65
C GLN A 67 3.92 -7.00 11.40
N CYS A 68 3.52 -6.50 10.24
CA CYS A 68 4.31 -6.63 9.02
C CYS A 68 5.64 -5.89 9.13
N VAL A 69 5.63 -4.67 9.65
CA VAL A 69 6.86 -3.89 9.92
C VAL A 69 7.79 -4.64 10.86
N ASP A 70 7.29 -5.17 11.96
CA ASP A 70 8.09 -5.94 12.93
C ASP A 70 8.73 -7.17 12.30
N ASN A 71 7.97 -7.92 11.49
CA ASN A 71 8.49 -9.08 10.76
C ASN A 71 9.54 -8.69 9.73
N ILE A 72 9.33 -7.62 8.98
CA ILE A 72 10.30 -7.10 8.03
C ILE A 72 11.61 -6.74 8.74
N MET A 73 11.52 -6.05 9.87
CA MET A 73 12.69 -5.64 10.64
C MET A 73 13.44 -6.83 11.25
N GLN A 74 12.72 -7.84 11.72
CA GLN A 74 13.34 -9.07 12.22
C GLN A 74 14.13 -9.77 11.11
N ILE A 75 13.52 -10.03 9.97
CA ILE A 75 14.17 -10.70 8.82
C ILE A 75 15.32 -9.85 8.28
N TRP A 76 15.18 -8.52 8.28
CA TRP A 76 16.22 -7.61 7.82
C TRP A 76 17.47 -7.71 8.70
N ARG A 77 17.31 -7.77 10.04
CA ARG A 77 18.43 -7.94 10.99
C ARG A 77 19.06 -9.32 10.86
N ASP A 78 18.26 -10.36 10.85
CA ASP A 78 18.74 -11.75 10.79
C ASP A 78 19.45 -12.04 9.45
N GLY A 79 18.99 -11.43 8.36
CA GLY A 79 19.53 -11.60 7.02
C GLY A 79 20.58 -10.57 6.60
N GLU A 80 21.19 -9.83 7.54
CA GLU A 80 22.14 -8.75 7.20
C GLU A 80 23.42 -9.30 6.53
N ALA A 81 23.94 -10.42 6.98
CA ALA A 81 25.16 -11.03 6.44
C ALA A 81 25.01 -11.39 4.94
N ASP A 82 23.86 -11.93 4.57
CA ASP A 82 23.56 -12.42 3.22
C ASP A 82 22.83 -11.40 2.37
N LYS A 83 22.53 -10.22 2.91
CA LYS A 83 21.74 -9.17 2.23
C LYS A 83 20.40 -9.70 1.74
N LEU A 84 19.70 -10.49 2.58
CA LEU A 84 18.42 -11.10 2.23
C LEU A 84 17.38 -10.04 1.91
N THR A 85 16.53 -10.34 0.95
CA THR A 85 15.52 -9.41 0.44
C THR A 85 14.10 -9.88 0.72
N GLN A 86 13.16 -8.96 0.71
CA GLN A 86 11.76 -9.21 1.03
C GLN A 86 10.85 -8.49 0.04
N LEU A 87 9.74 -9.11 -0.31
CA LEU A 87 8.68 -8.51 -1.13
C LEU A 87 7.46 -8.22 -0.26
N VAL A 88 6.88 -7.05 -0.43
CA VAL A 88 5.60 -6.67 0.22
C VAL A 88 4.57 -6.39 -0.85
N PHE A 89 3.50 -7.15 -0.86
CA PHE A 89 2.37 -6.97 -1.76
C PHE A 89 1.24 -6.23 -1.06
N CYS A 90 0.82 -5.13 -1.67
CA CYS A 90 -0.36 -4.38 -1.25
C CYS A 90 -1.02 -3.75 -2.48
N ASP A 91 -2.25 -4.17 -2.79
CA ASP A 91 -3.03 -3.66 -3.92
C ASP A 91 -3.91 -2.47 -3.51
N ILE A 92 -4.17 -2.34 -2.21
CA ILE A 92 -4.95 -1.26 -1.62
C ILE A 92 -4.00 -0.16 -1.14
N SER A 93 -4.43 1.12 -1.21
CA SER A 93 -3.62 2.26 -0.75
C SER A 93 -2.27 2.41 -1.47
N THR A 94 -2.24 2.10 -2.77
CA THR A 94 -1.04 2.30 -3.59
C THR A 94 -0.67 3.78 -3.67
N PRO A 95 0.64 4.13 -3.70
CA PRO A 95 1.07 5.52 -3.86
C PRO A 95 0.48 6.11 -5.14
N GLN A 96 -0.22 7.22 -5.01
CA GLN A 96 -0.66 7.98 -6.18
C GLN A 96 0.58 8.68 -6.77
N ALA A 97 0.77 8.58 -8.08
CA ALA A 97 1.70 9.46 -8.76
C ALA A 97 1.31 10.88 -8.39
N LYS A 98 2.27 11.71 -7.90
CA LYS A 98 2.02 13.15 -7.72
C LYS A 98 1.36 13.63 -8.99
N ALA A 99 0.10 14.05 -8.89
CA ALA A 99 -0.60 14.62 -10.04
C ALA A 99 0.32 15.71 -10.60
N PRO A 100 0.62 15.73 -11.91
CA PRO A 100 1.29 16.88 -12.49
C PRO A 100 0.42 18.07 -12.09
N ALA A 101 1.03 19.11 -11.51
CA ALA A 101 0.36 20.32 -11.03
C ALA A 101 -0.74 20.63 -12.04
N SER A 102 -1.98 20.58 -11.60
CA SER A 102 -3.16 20.51 -12.45
C SER A 102 -3.02 21.51 -13.58
N LYS A 103 -3.18 21.03 -14.82
CA LYS A 103 -3.57 21.93 -15.91
C LYS A 103 -4.85 22.59 -15.41
N ALA A 104 -4.69 23.81 -14.96
CA ALA A 104 -5.77 24.66 -14.51
C ALA A 104 -6.93 24.48 -15.51
N ALA A 105 -8.07 24.12 -14.99
CA ALA A 105 -9.29 24.17 -15.76
C ALA A 105 -9.33 25.53 -16.47
N LYS A 106 -9.54 25.50 -17.78
CA LYS A 106 -9.83 26.71 -18.55
C LYS A 106 -11.15 27.25 -18.00
N THR A 107 -11.06 28.06 -16.99
CA THR A 107 -12.18 28.83 -16.44
C THR A 107 -12.03 30.24 -16.91
N LEU A 108 -13.00 30.68 -17.64
CA LEU A 108 -13.43 32.05 -17.93
C LEU A 108 -12.53 33.16 -17.32
N ASP A 109 -11.94 33.93 -18.23
CA ASP A 109 -11.20 35.16 -17.93
C ASP A 109 -12.08 36.13 -17.12
N ASN A 110 -11.90 36.12 -15.79
CA ASN A 110 -12.42 37.15 -14.92
C ASN A 110 -11.24 37.77 -14.14
N PRO A 111 -10.79 38.99 -14.49
CA PRO A 111 -9.65 39.63 -13.86
C PRO A 111 -9.81 39.91 -12.35
N LEU A 112 -11.05 39.94 -11.86
CA LEU A 112 -11.35 40.17 -10.44
C LEU A 112 -11.09 38.93 -9.55
N LEU A 113 -11.19 37.74 -10.13
CA LEU A 113 -10.87 36.47 -9.42
C LEU A 113 -9.35 36.31 -9.25
N HIS A 114 -8.54 36.74 -10.22
CA HIS A 114 -7.08 36.70 -10.15
C HIS A 114 -6.48 37.56 -9.03
N ALA A 115 -7.14 38.63 -8.68
CA ALA A 115 -6.66 39.53 -7.60
C ALA A 115 -6.95 39.00 -6.19
N LEU A 116 -7.94 38.12 -6.04
CA LEU A 116 -8.28 37.46 -4.75
C LEU A 116 -7.50 36.17 -4.49
N GLU A 117 -7.08 35.48 -5.55
CA GLU A 117 -6.29 34.21 -5.43
C GLU A 117 -4.84 34.45 -4.99
N SER A 118 -4.33 35.70 -5.09
CA SER A 118 -2.94 36.00 -4.77
C SER A 118 -2.65 36.29 -3.29
N THR A 119 -3.65 36.28 -2.40
CA THR A 119 -3.47 36.71 -1.02
C THR A 119 -3.72 35.67 0.06
N VAL A 120 -4.19 34.50 -0.28
CA VAL A 120 -4.34 33.39 0.69
C VAL A 120 -3.56 32.19 0.16
N PRO A 121 -2.46 31.76 0.81
CA PRO A 121 -1.86 30.45 0.52
C PRO A 121 -2.96 29.41 0.74
N LEU A 122 -3.35 28.69 -0.31
CA LEU A 122 -4.15 27.49 -0.14
C LEU A 122 -3.40 26.60 0.86
N PRO A 123 -4.06 26.08 1.91
CA PRO A 123 -3.42 25.16 2.82
C PRO A 123 -2.85 24.02 1.96
N GLU A 124 -1.55 23.77 2.07
CA GLU A 124 -0.93 22.59 1.47
C GLU A 124 -1.74 21.41 1.96
N GLN A 125 -2.46 20.78 1.05
CA GLN A 125 -3.19 19.55 1.38
C GLN A 125 -2.14 18.56 1.83
N GLU A 126 -2.17 18.19 3.11
CA GLU A 126 -1.32 17.12 3.61
C GLU A 126 -1.47 15.91 2.69
N PRO A 127 -0.37 15.27 2.30
CA PRO A 127 -0.44 14.14 1.39
C PRO A 127 -1.36 13.06 2.01
N ALA A 128 -2.31 12.59 1.22
CA ALA A 128 -3.23 11.57 1.67
C ALA A 128 -2.46 10.36 2.22
N PHE A 129 -2.88 9.87 3.39
CA PHE A 129 -2.28 8.70 4.04
C PHE A 129 -2.18 7.51 3.07
N THR A 130 -1.01 6.92 2.95
CA THR A 130 -0.81 5.65 2.26
C THR A 130 -0.11 4.65 3.17
N VAL A 131 -0.52 3.38 3.09
CA VAL A 131 0.14 2.28 3.83
C VAL A 131 1.59 2.12 3.39
N TYR A 132 1.92 2.43 2.14
CA TYR A 132 3.28 2.38 1.63
C TYR A 132 4.21 3.37 2.33
N ASP A 133 3.77 4.63 2.47
CA ASP A 133 4.56 5.67 3.13
C ASP A 133 4.65 5.41 4.63
N ASP A 134 3.57 4.92 5.26
CA ASP A 134 3.55 4.56 6.68
C ASP A 134 4.56 3.45 6.98
N ILE A 135 4.57 2.37 6.20
CA ILE A 135 5.56 1.28 6.35
C ILE A 135 6.98 1.81 6.14
N ARG A 136 7.23 2.59 5.09
CA ARG A 136 8.55 3.18 4.81
C ARG A 136 9.04 4.00 6.00
N GLN A 137 8.20 4.88 6.53
CA GLN A 137 8.54 5.72 7.68
C GLN A 137 8.85 4.90 8.94
N LYS A 138 8.05 3.88 9.22
CA LYS A 138 8.26 2.98 10.37
C LYS A 138 9.54 2.17 10.26
N LEU A 139 9.85 1.65 9.07
CA LEU A 139 11.10 0.93 8.83
C LEU A 139 12.32 1.83 9.02
N ILE A 140 12.26 3.06 8.50
CA ILE A 140 13.33 4.06 8.67
C ILE A 140 13.47 4.45 10.15
N ALA A 141 12.36 4.69 10.85
CA ALA A 141 12.37 5.00 12.28
C ALA A 141 12.97 3.89 13.14
N GLN A 142 12.87 2.63 12.71
CA GLN A 142 13.51 1.47 13.36
C GLN A 142 14.96 1.22 12.91
N GLY A 143 15.54 2.09 12.07
CA GLY A 143 16.94 2.09 11.68
C GLY A 143 17.29 1.49 10.32
N MET A 144 16.28 1.11 9.51
CA MET A 144 16.54 0.66 8.14
C MET A 144 16.92 1.86 7.24
N PRO A 145 18.04 1.82 6.50
CA PRO A 145 18.40 2.86 5.56
C PRO A 145 17.33 3.06 4.48
N ALA A 146 17.01 4.32 4.16
CA ALA A 146 15.94 4.65 3.21
C ALA A 146 16.20 4.13 1.79
N ASP A 147 17.46 4.01 1.39
CA ASP A 147 17.89 3.48 0.08
C ASP A 147 17.72 1.96 -0.04
N GLN A 148 17.52 1.26 1.08
CA GLN A 148 17.20 -0.18 1.09
C GLN A 148 15.70 -0.46 0.92
N ILE A 149 14.85 0.56 0.89
CA ILE A 149 13.40 0.46 0.70
C ILE A 149 13.02 1.08 -0.63
N ALA A 150 12.29 0.35 -1.47
CA ALA A 150 11.84 0.87 -2.75
C ALA A 150 10.39 0.51 -3.06
N PHE A 151 9.71 1.38 -3.79
CA PHE A 151 8.39 1.14 -4.35
C PHE A 151 8.49 0.90 -5.85
N ILE A 152 7.90 -0.19 -6.34
CA ILE A 152 7.84 -0.47 -7.77
C ILE A 152 7.18 0.67 -8.56
N HIS A 153 6.30 1.43 -7.91
CA HIS A 153 5.58 2.56 -8.49
C HIS A 153 6.49 3.73 -8.83
N GLU A 154 7.68 3.82 -8.23
CA GLU A 154 8.70 4.82 -8.54
C GLU A 154 9.46 4.52 -9.83
N ALA A 155 9.43 3.26 -10.28
CA ALA A 155 10.08 2.80 -11.50
C ALA A 155 9.12 2.82 -12.70
N ASN A 156 8.89 4.02 -13.26
CA ASN A 156 7.87 4.26 -14.30
C ASN A 156 8.30 3.83 -15.72
N THR A 157 9.54 3.42 -15.91
CA THR A 157 10.05 2.96 -17.22
C THR A 157 10.64 1.56 -17.10
N GLU A 158 10.68 0.82 -18.20
CA GLU A 158 11.27 -0.53 -18.21
C GLU A 158 12.77 -0.52 -17.83
N VAL A 159 13.49 0.55 -18.17
CA VAL A 159 14.90 0.72 -17.78
C VAL A 159 15.00 0.85 -16.27
N ARG A 160 14.23 1.74 -15.64
CA ARG A 160 14.22 1.93 -14.18
C ARG A 160 13.76 0.67 -13.44
N LYS A 161 12.82 -0.08 -14.00
CA LYS A 161 12.41 -1.38 -13.42
C LYS A 161 13.57 -2.38 -13.43
N LYS A 162 14.29 -2.50 -14.56
CA LYS A 162 15.45 -3.40 -14.65
C LYS A 162 16.55 -3.02 -13.68
N GLU A 163 16.83 -1.72 -13.52
CA GLU A 163 17.78 -1.20 -12.53
C GLU A 163 17.33 -1.53 -11.11
N LEU A 164 16.06 -1.28 -10.78
CA LEU A 164 15.48 -1.60 -9.47
C LEU A 164 15.59 -3.09 -9.17
N PHE A 165 15.22 -3.96 -10.10
CA PHE A 165 15.31 -5.40 -9.92
C PHE A 165 16.77 -5.87 -9.77
N SER A 166 17.71 -5.23 -10.45
CA SER A 166 19.14 -5.48 -10.23
C SER A 166 19.58 -5.14 -8.81
N LYS A 167 19.14 -3.98 -8.28
CA LYS A 167 19.42 -3.58 -6.90
C LYS A 167 18.82 -4.55 -5.87
N VAL A 168 17.63 -5.10 -6.14
CA VAL A 168 17.02 -6.13 -5.29
C VAL A 168 17.85 -7.42 -5.33
N ARG A 169 18.21 -7.92 -6.52
CA ARG A 169 19.03 -9.15 -6.65
C ARG A 169 20.39 -9.05 -5.97
N THR A 170 21.00 -7.88 -5.97
CA THR A 170 22.30 -7.64 -5.30
C THR A 170 22.17 -7.38 -3.80
N GLY A 171 20.94 -7.23 -3.29
CA GLY A 171 20.69 -6.91 -1.88
C GLY A 171 20.96 -5.44 -1.52
N GLN A 172 21.11 -4.54 -2.48
CA GLN A 172 21.15 -3.10 -2.23
C GLN A 172 19.77 -2.58 -1.78
N VAL A 173 18.69 -3.06 -2.43
CA VAL A 173 17.32 -2.87 -1.97
C VAL A 173 16.90 -4.14 -1.25
N ARG A 174 16.61 -4.01 0.04
CA ARG A 174 16.26 -5.13 0.93
C ARG A 174 14.74 -5.34 1.01
N VAL A 175 13.96 -4.29 0.81
CA VAL A 175 12.49 -4.33 0.84
C VAL A 175 11.94 -3.69 -0.43
N LEU A 176 11.26 -4.49 -1.25
CA LEU A 176 10.54 -4.00 -2.44
C LEU A 176 9.04 -4.11 -2.20
N MET A 177 8.35 -2.99 -2.25
CA MET A 177 6.91 -2.90 -2.09
C MET A 177 6.21 -2.64 -3.42
N GLY A 178 5.07 -3.31 -3.64
CA GLY A 178 4.30 -3.07 -4.84
C GLY A 178 2.95 -3.77 -4.90
N SER A 179 2.18 -3.43 -5.92
CA SER A 179 0.92 -4.10 -6.20
C SER A 179 1.12 -5.35 -7.06
N THR A 180 0.17 -6.27 -7.01
CA THR A 180 0.15 -7.47 -7.86
C THR A 180 0.28 -7.10 -9.33
N ALA A 181 -0.43 -6.07 -9.79
CA ALA A 181 -0.39 -5.61 -11.17
C ALA A 181 1.00 -5.12 -11.60
N LYS A 182 1.74 -4.45 -10.72
CA LYS A 182 3.08 -3.90 -11.02
C LYS A 182 4.19 -4.94 -10.86
N MET A 183 4.09 -5.81 -9.88
CA MET A 183 5.08 -6.86 -9.58
C MET A 183 4.68 -8.24 -10.14
N GLY A 184 3.46 -8.39 -10.68
CA GLY A 184 2.93 -9.67 -11.12
C GLY A 184 3.62 -10.28 -12.33
N ALA A 185 4.05 -9.49 -13.32
CA ALA A 185 4.69 -9.97 -14.54
C ALA A 185 6.16 -9.54 -14.62
N GLY A 186 7.05 -10.45 -15.05
CA GLY A 186 8.44 -10.11 -15.36
C GLY A 186 9.36 -9.77 -14.18
N THR A 187 8.87 -9.80 -12.93
CA THR A 187 9.69 -9.51 -11.76
C THR A 187 10.59 -10.72 -11.45
N ASN A 188 11.86 -10.59 -11.72
CA ASN A 188 12.89 -11.60 -11.49
C ASN A 188 13.86 -11.08 -10.41
N VAL A 189 13.54 -11.34 -9.12
CA VAL A 189 14.25 -10.80 -7.95
C VAL A 189 14.49 -11.86 -6.88
N GLN A 190 14.39 -13.15 -7.24
CA GLN A 190 14.38 -14.25 -6.27
C GLN A 190 15.73 -14.60 -5.67
N ASP A 191 16.86 -14.13 -6.21
CA ASP A 191 18.19 -14.63 -5.86
C ASP A 191 18.47 -14.60 -4.35
N ARG A 192 18.02 -13.57 -3.66
CA ARG A 192 18.18 -13.35 -2.21
C ARG A 192 16.85 -13.25 -1.47
N LEU A 193 15.75 -13.69 -2.10
CA LEU A 193 14.42 -13.51 -1.58
C LEU A 193 14.14 -14.49 -0.44
N MET A 194 13.99 -13.97 0.79
CA MET A 194 13.71 -14.74 1.99
C MET A 194 12.24 -14.75 2.36
N ALA A 195 11.55 -13.64 2.15
CA ALA A 195 10.16 -13.52 2.61
C ALA A 195 9.27 -12.77 1.62
N LEU A 196 7.99 -13.13 1.67
CA LEU A 196 6.91 -12.47 0.97
C LEU A 196 5.82 -12.12 1.98
N HIS A 197 5.43 -10.86 2.00
CA HIS A 197 4.39 -10.34 2.87
C HIS A 197 3.16 -9.96 2.05
N ASP A 198 2.04 -10.63 2.29
CA ASP A 198 0.75 -10.30 1.69
C ASP A 198 -0.06 -9.48 2.68
N LEU A 199 -0.14 -8.16 2.47
CA LEU A 199 -0.91 -7.25 3.33
C LEU A 199 -2.40 -7.29 3.04
N ASP A 200 -2.76 -7.53 1.79
CA ASP A 200 -4.15 -7.66 1.37
C ASP A 200 -4.38 -8.93 0.56
N CYS A 201 -5.62 -9.38 0.55
CA CYS A 201 -6.04 -10.50 -0.28
C CYS A 201 -6.46 -10.00 -1.66
N PRO A 202 -5.84 -10.47 -2.75
CA PRO A 202 -6.27 -10.12 -4.10
C PRO A 202 -7.65 -10.69 -4.41
N TRP A 203 -8.35 -10.11 -5.39
CA TRP A 203 -9.68 -10.57 -5.82
C TRP A 203 -9.67 -11.96 -6.46
N ARG A 204 -8.57 -12.32 -7.09
CA ARG A 204 -8.45 -13.59 -7.83
C ARG A 204 -7.51 -14.52 -7.07
N PRO A 205 -7.94 -15.76 -6.78
CA PRO A 205 -7.06 -16.75 -6.14
C PRO A 205 -5.77 -17.00 -6.93
N GLY A 206 -5.81 -16.92 -8.26
CA GLY A 206 -4.64 -17.04 -9.13
C GLY A 206 -3.57 -15.97 -8.89
N ASP A 207 -3.97 -14.76 -8.49
CA ASP A 207 -3.03 -13.68 -8.17
C ASP A 207 -2.23 -14.02 -6.89
N LEU A 208 -2.86 -14.67 -5.91
CA LEU A 208 -2.16 -15.14 -4.71
C LEU A 208 -1.16 -16.26 -5.05
N ALA A 209 -1.56 -17.21 -5.88
CA ALA A 209 -0.66 -18.25 -6.37
C ALA A 209 0.51 -17.65 -7.16
N GLN A 210 0.25 -16.61 -7.96
CA GLN A 210 1.27 -15.88 -8.71
C GLN A 210 2.26 -15.15 -7.78
N ARG A 211 1.77 -14.50 -6.70
CA ARG A 211 2.62 -13.88 -5.68
C ARG A 211 3.52 -14.94 -5.04
N LYS A 212 2.94 -16.04 -4.56
CA LYS A 212 3.65 -17.15 -3.93
C LYS A 212 4.71 -17.76 -4.86
N GLY A 213 4.40 -17.97 -6.13
CA GLY A 213 5.34 -18.45 -7.14
C GLY A 213 6.56 -17.54 -7.36
N ARG A 214 6.64 -16.36 -6.74
CA ARG A 214 7.85 -15.51 -6.80
C ARG A 214 8.94 -15.99 -5.87
N ILE A 215 8.59 -16.48 -4.69
CA ILE A 215 9.56 -17.01 -3.73
C ILE A 215 9.94 -18.47 -4.05
N GLU A 216 9.02 -19.23 -4.65
CA GLU A 216 9.22 -20.65 -4.97
C GLU A 216 9.95 -20.90 -6.30
N ARG A 217 10.45 -19.84 -6.97
CA ARG A 217 11.15 -19.98 -8.26
C ARG A 217 12.51 -20.63 -8.13
N GLN A 218 12.90 -21.36 -9.21
CA GLN A 218 14.28 -21.81 -9.39
C GLN A 218 15.24 -20.62 -9.39
N GLY A 219 16.38 -20.75 -8.69
CA GLY A 219 17.38 -19.72 -8.52
C GLY A 219 17.25 -18.93 -7.23
N ASN A 220 16.24 -19.17 -6.40
CA ASN A 220 16.24 -18.73 -5.02
C ASN A 220 17.27 -19.53 -4.23
N GLN A 221 18.17 -18.84 -3.54
CA GLN A 221 19.27 -19.45 -2.78
C GLN A 221 18.90 -19.71 -1.31
N ASN A 222 17.66 -19.34 -0.90
CA ASN A 222 17.20 -19.42 0.50
C ASN A 222 15.94 -20.29 0.64
#